data_80093a91b42b6333ffae36f3e8d8d1ef
#
_entry.id   80093a91b42b6333ffae36f3e8d8d1ef
#
_cell.length_a   1.000
_cell.length_b   1.000
_cell.length_c   1.000
_cell.angle_alpha   90.00
_cell.angle_beta   90.00
_cell.angle_gamma   90.00
#
_symmetry.space_group_name_H-M   'P 1'
#
loop_
_entity.id
_entity.type
_entity.pdbx_description
1 polymer ?
#
loop_
_entity_poly.entity_id
_entity_poly.type
_entity_poly.pdbx_seq_one_letter_code
_entity_poly.pdbx_strand_id
1 'polypeptide(L)'
;MVKTIGVFVVGIGLGVGATLGAQTAQSATRREPQFENAHVRVWKSIIQPKQPLTMHRHEHGRALIALKGGTIDIVQKSGESKAHLWETGKAYWLDKDIPNTEHADVNNGREPIEVIVVELKND
;
A
#
# COMPACT_ATOMS: atom_id res chain seq x y z
N MET A 1 26.22 -30.22 16.40
CA MET A 1 26.17 -30.17 14.97
C MET A 1 25.00 -30.91 14.41
N VAL A 2 25.09 -32.20 14.42
CA VAL A 2 24.02 -33.02 13.86
C VAL A 2 22.70 -32.75 14.54
N LYS A 3 22.70 -32.55 15.82
CA LYS A 3 21.50 -32.22 16.58
C LYS A 3 20.84 -30.97 16.08
N THR A 4 21.61 -29.96 15.78
CA THR A 4 21.11 -28.70 15.26
C THR A 4 20.41 -28.89 13.93
N ILE A 5 20.97 -29.72 13.08
CA ILE A 5 20.39 -30.02 11.79
C ILE A 5 19.02 -30.67 11.95
N GLY A 6 18.95 -31.65 12.85
CA GLY A 6 17.70 -32.33 13.12
C GLY A 6 16.60 -31.41 13.59
N VAL A 7 16.95 -30.53 14.51
CA VAL A 7 15.97 -29.52 14.98
C VAL A 7 15.50 -28.62 13.85
N PHE A 8 16.43 -28.24 13.00
CA PHE A 8 16.08 -27.41 11.86
C PHE A 8 15.05 -28.08 10.94
N VAL A 9 15.24 -29.33 10.63
CA VAL A 9 14.31 -30.08 9.77
C VAL A 9 12.92 -30.13 10.40
N VAL A 10 12.82 -30.37 11.68
CA VAL A 10 11.54 -30.39 12.37
C VAL A 10 10.88 -29.03 12.28
N GLY A 11 11.65 -27.98 12.48
CA GLY A 11 11.14 -26.61 12.37
C GLY A 11 10.55 -26.31 11.00
N ILE A 12 11.18 -26.79 9.94
CA ILE A 12 10.68 -26.59 8.60
C ILE A 12 9.29 -27.23 8.43
N GLY A 13 9.15 -28.46 8.87
CA GLY A 13 7.89 -29.17 8.72
C GLY A 13 6.74 -28.47 9.41
N LEU A 14 6.95 -28.00 10.62
CA LEU A 14 5.92 -27.29 11.36
C LEU A 14 5.68 -25.88 10.82
N GLY A 15 6.70 -25.27 10.26
CA GLY A 15 6.60 -23.90 9.78
C GLY A 15 5.78 -23.71 8.52
N VAL A 16 5.51 -24.77 7.76
CA VAL A 16 4.81 -24.62 6.47
C VAL A 16 3.41 -23.99 6.64
N GLY A 17 2.60 -24.51 7.53
CA GLY A 17 1.28 -23.96 7.76
C GLY A 17 1.32 -22.53 8.29
N ALA A 18 2.18 -22.27 9.27
CA ALA A 18 2.34 -20.94 9.82
C ALA A 18 2.84 -19.95 8.77
N THR A 19 3.76 -20.39 7.90
CA THR A 19 4.28 -19.54 6.83
C THR A 19 3.19 -19.13 5.85
N LEU A 20 2.31 -20.03 5.48
CA LEU A 20 1.20 -19.71 4.59
C LEU A 20 0.27 -18.66 5.21
N GLY A 21 -0.07 -18.80 6.48
CA GLY A 21 -0.88 -17.81 7.18
C GLY A 21 -0.19 -16.45 7.24
N ALA A 22 1.11 -16.41 7.53
CA ALA A 22 1.86 -15.17 7.57
C ALA A 22 1.95 -14.50 6.20
N GLN A 23 2.14 -15.29 5.13
CA GLN A 23 2.17 -14.75 3.77
C GLN A 23 0.84 -14.15 3.38
N THR A 24 -0.28 -14.77 3.75
CA THR A 24 -1.61 -14.22 3.47
C THR A 24 -1.79 -12.88 4.16
N ALA A 25 -1.40 -12.76 5.42
CA ALA A 25 -1.47 -11.51 6.16
C ALA A 25 -0.57 -10.44 5.54
N GLN A 26 0.66 -10.81 5.11
CA GLN A 26 1.61 -9.89 4.50
C GLN A 26 1.20 -9.44 3.11
N SER A 27 0.38 -10.24 2.41
CA SER A 27 -0.08 -9.86 1.07
C SER A 27 -1.38 -9.06 1.07
N ALA A 28 -1.91 -8.69 2.21
CA ALA A 28 -3.08 -7.82 2.27
C ALA A 28 -2.72 -6.39 1.86
N THR A 29 -3.68 -5.70 1.25
CA THR A 29 -3.58 -4.26 1.00
C THR A 29 -3.40 -3.56 2.34
N ARG A 30 -2.43 -2.65 2.41
CA ARG A 30 -2.07 -2.03 3.68
C ARG A 30 -1.22 -0.79 3.51
N ARG A 31 -1.12 -0.02 4.58
CA ARG A 31 -0.15 1.05 4.72
C ARG A 31 0.91 0.64 5.73
N GLU A 32 2.16 0.91 5.39
CA GLU A 32 3.30 0.66 6.26
C GLU A 32 3.94 1.99 6.60
N PRO A 33 3.79 2.48 7.84
CA PRO A 33 4.42 3.74 8.25
C PRO A 33 5.95 3.64 8.08
N GLN A 34 6.54 4.71 7.57
CA GLN A 34 7.98 4.81 7.37
C GLN A 34 8.59 5.73 8.42
N PHE A 35 8.16 6.98 8.45
CA PHE A 35 8.55 7.94 9.48
C PHE A 35 7.59 9.13 9.46
N GLU A 36 7.65 9.90 10.52
CA GLU A 36 6.88 11.13 10.67
C GLU A 36 7.70 12.14 11.44
N ASN A 37 7.60 13.40 11.07
CA ASN A 37 8.24 14.50 11.80
C ASN A 37 7.30 15.71 11.82
N ALA A 38 7.80 16.90 12.16
CA ALA A 38 6.98 18.10 12.22
C ALA A 38 6.46 18.55 10.84
N HIS A 39 7.03 18.09 9.77
CA HIS A 39 6.75 18.59 8.41
C HIS A 39 5.98 17.62 7.54
N VAL A 40 6.27 16.33 7.68
CA VAL A 40 5.71 15.30 6.79
C VAL A 40 5.34 14.04 7.57
N ARG A 41 4.39 13.31 6.98
CA ARG A 41 4.08 11.93 7.35
C ARG A 41 4.35 11.07 6.14
N VAL A 42 5.16 10.04 6.30
CA VAL A 42 5.58 9.19 5.19
C VAL A 42 5.18 7.75 5.46
N TRP A 43 4.53 7.15 4.47
CA TRP A 43 4.17 5.74 4.53
C TRP A 43 4.31 5.10 3.16
N LYS A 44 4.32 3.78 3.15
CA LYS A 44 4.26 2.99 1.93
C LYS A 44 2.88 2.37 1.84
N SER A 45 2.21 2.54 0.72
CA SER A 45 0.97 1.85 0.43
C SER A 45 1.25 0.67 -0.48
N ILE A 46 0.70 -0.48 -0.13
CA ILE A 46 0.75 -1.68 -0.94
C ILE A 46 -0.68 -2.05 -1.26
N ILE A 47 -1.06 -1.97 -2.53
CA ILE A 47 -2.45 -2.16 -2.96
C ILE A 47 -2.51 -3.42 -3.81
N GLN A 48 -3.04 -4.47 -3.22
CA GLN A 48 -3.17 -5.77 -3.86
C GLN A 48 -4.29 -5.77 -4.90
N PRO A 49 -4.19 -6.62 -5.93
CA PRO A 49 -5.28 -6.78 -6.89
C PRO A 49 -6.60 -7.11 -6.18
N LYS A 50 -7.66 -6.38 -6.51
CA LYS A 50 -9.02 -6.59 -6.00
C LYS A 50 -9.17 -6.40 -4.48
N GLN A 51 -8.19 -5.80 -3.82
CA GLN A 51 -8.25 -5.48 -2.38
C GLN A 51 -8.06 -3.98 -2.21
N PRO A 52 -9.11 -3.18 -2.20
CA PRO A 52 -8.99 -1.73 -2.16
C PRO A 52 -8.42 -1.21 -0.84
N LEU A 53 -7.75 -0.08 -0.90
CA LEU A 53 -7.64 0.79 0.26
C LEU A 53 -9.03 1.39 0.47
N THR A 54 -9.56 1.22 1.68
CA THR A 54 -10.91 1.65 2.00
C THR A 54 -11.10 3.16 1.88
N MET A 55 -12.36 3.59 1.88
CA MET A 55 -12.71 5.00 1.77
C MET A 55 -11.95 5.85 2.78
N HIS A 56 -11.32 6.89 2.28
CA HIS A 56 -10.54 7.83 3.07
C HIS A 56 -10.49 9.17 2.35
N ARG A 57 -9.91 10.17 3.02
CA ARG A 57 -9.67 11.49 2.41
C ARG A 57 -8.32 12.01 2.85
N HIS A 58 -7.75 12.87 2.03
CA HIS A 58 -6.50 13.57 2.32
C HIS A 58 -6.77 15.06 2.49
N GLU A 59 -6.47 15.56 3.66
CA GLU A 59 -6.66 16.97 3.99
C GLU A 59 -5.45 17.82 3.65
N HIS A 60 -4.38 17.20 3.15
CA HIS A 60 -3.12 17.84 2.83
C HIS A 60 -2.61 17.35 1.49
N GLY A 61 -1.83 18.18 0.81
CA GLY A 61 -1.14 17.81 -0.41
C GLY A 61 -0.07 16.77 -0.12
N ARG A 62 0.25 15.97 -1.12
CA ARG A 62 1.21 14.87 -0.96
C ARG A 62 1.94 14.56 -2.24
N ALA A 63 3.19 14.15 -2.10
CA ALA A 63 3.96 13.56 -3.19
C ALA A 63 3.79 12.04 -3.14
N LEU A 64 3.67 11.40 -4.30
CA LEU A 64 3.57 9.97 -4.44
C LEU A 64 4.69 9.49 -5.34
N ILE A 65 5.45 8.51 -4.88
CA ILE A 65 6.55 7.91 -5.64
C ILE A 65 6.18 6.46 -5.93
N ALA A 66 6.08 6.10 -7.20
CA ALA A 66 5.73 4.76 -7.60
C ALA A 66 6.96 3.85 -7.55
N LEU A 67 7.00 2.95 -6.56
CA LEU A 67 8.04 1.92 -6.47
C LEU A 67 7.73 0.77 -7.43
N LYS A 68 6.48 0.38 -7.46
CA LYS A 68 5.95 -0.63 -8.35
C LYS A 68 4.62 -0.09 -8.87
N GLY A 69 4.65 0.46 -10.07
CA GLY A 69 3.53 1.18 -10.64
C GLY A 69 2.43 0.30 -11.21
N GLY A 70 1.47 0.95 -11.82
CA GLY A 70 0.32 0.33 -12.46
C GLY A 70 -0.81 1.32 -12.57
N THR A 71 -1.92 0.87 -13.12
CA THR A 71 -3.14 1.68 -13.20
C THR A 71 -3.97 1.48 -11.95
N ILE A 72 -4.27 2.57 -11.27
CA ILE A 72 -5.10 2.58 -10.07
C ILE A 72 -6.41 3.30 -10.40
N ASP A 73 -7.53 2.75 -9.94
CA ASP A 73 -8.82 3.41 -10.07
C ASP A 73 -9.14 4.13 -8.76
N ILE A 74 -9.33 5.42 -8.84
CA ILE A 74 -9.76 6.24 -7.71
C ILE A 74 -11.28 6.31 -7.78
N VAL A 75 -11.93 5.67 -6.81
CA VAL A 75 -13.39 5.54 -6.76
C VAL A 75 -13.93 6.45 -5.67
N GLN A 76 -14.69 7.47 -6.08
CA GLN A 76 -15.32 8.40 -5.15
C GLN A 76 -16.49 7.73 -4.42
N LYS A 77 -16.79 8.22 -3.24
CA LYS A 77 -17.95 7.74 -2.48
C LYS A 77 -19.24 7.88 -3.28
N SER A 78 -19.31 8.85 -4.17
CA SER A 78 -20.44 9.05 -5.10
C SER A 78 -20.57 7.93 -6.13
N GLY A 79 -19.56 7.08 -6.28
CA GLY A 79 -19.51 6.03 -7.31
C GLY A 79 -18.71 6.42 -8.55
N GLU A 80 -18.36 7.69 -8.68
CA GLU A 80 -17.56 8.16 -9.80
C GLU A 80 -16.15 7.58 -9.71
N SER A 81 -15.60 7.12 -10.84
CA SER A 81 -14.30 6.47 -10.88
C SER A 81 -13.42 7.08 -11.96
N LYS A 82 -12.12 7.22 -11.65
CA LYS A 82 -11.14 7.73 -12.60
C LYS A 82 -9.86 6.92 -12.49
N ALA A 83 -9.36 6.48 -13.63
CA ALA A 83 -8.11 5.73 -13.70
C ALA A 83 -6.91 6.66 -13.74
N HIS A 84 -5.87 6.30 -13.00
CA HIS A 84 -4.58 7.00 -12.98
C HIS A 84 -3.47 6.00 -13.23
N LEU A 85 -2.58 6.32 -14.15
CA LEU A 85 -1.39 5.50 -14.39
C LEU A 85 -0.23 6.07 -13.56
N TRP A 86 0.29 5.25 -12.68
CA TRP A 86 1.52 5.56 -11.93
C TRP A 86 2.65 4.70 -12.49
N GLU A 87 3.59 5.32 -13.15
CA GLU A 87 4.71 4.60 -13.76
C GLU A 87 5.83 4.37 -12.76
N THR A 88 6.34 3.15 -12.72
CA THR A 88 7.44 2.79 -11.82
C THR A 88 8.61 3.76 -11.94
N GLY A 89 9.09 4.25 -10.80
CA GLY A 89 10.21 5.18 -10.71
C GLY A 89 9.84 6.64 -10.88
N LYS A 90 8.57 6.96 -11.13
CA LYS A 90 8.13 8.36 -11.26
C LYS A 90 7.45 8.85 -10.00
N ALA A 91 7.46 10.17 -9.85
CA ALA A 91 6.84 10.88 -8.75
C ALA A 91 5.70 11.77 -9.26
N TYR A 92 4.69 11.92 -8.44
CA TYR A 92 3.48 12.68 -8.75
C TYR A 92 3.11 13.58 -7.59
N TRP A 93 2.49 14.71 -7.88
CA TRP A 93 1.89 15.55 -6.86
C TRP A 93 0.38 15.33 -6.86
N LEU A 94 -0.18 15.11 -5.68
CA LEU A 94 -1.62 14.98 -5.48
C LEU A 94 -2.07 16.05 -4.50
N ASP A 95 -2.99 16.88 -4.96
CA ASP A 95 -3.56 17.94 -4.12
C ASP A 95 -4.43 17.36 -3.02
N LYS A 96 -4.69 18.18 -2.00
CA LYS A 96 -5.67 17.80 -0.98
C LYS A 96 -7.05 17.61 -1.60
N ASP A 97 -7.81 16.73 -1.02
CA ASP A 97 -9.13 16.40 -1.51
C ASP A 97 -10.11 17.56 -1.35
N ILE A 98 -11.09 17.63 -2.24
CA ILE A 98 -12.18 18.58 -2.14
C ILE A 98 -12.95 18.31 -0.83
N PRO A 99 -13.36 19.35 -0.08
CA PRO A 99 -14.12 19.14 1.15
C PRO A 99 -15.32 18.23 0.96
N ASN A 100 -15.57 17.39 1.94
CA ASN A 100 -16.70 16.44 1.98
C ASN A 100 -16.63 15.34 0.91
N THR A 101 -15.45 15.07 0.35
CA THR A 101 -15.24 13.93 -0.55
C THR A 101 -14.40 12.86 0.11
N GLU A 102 -14.68 11.62 -0.24
CA GLU A 102 -13.88 10.45 0.16
C GLU A 102 -13.71 9.55 -1.05
N HIS A 103 -12.62 8.82 -1.07
CA HIS A 103 -12.34 7.90 -2.17
C HIS A 103 -11.68 6.63 -1.68
N ALA A 104 -11.75 5.61 -2.51
CA ALA A 104 -11.02 4.36 -2.33
C ALA A 104 -10.06 4.19 -3.50
N ASP A 105 -8.94 3.53 -3.24
CA ASP A 105 -7.95 3.20 -4.28
C ASP A 105 -8.10 1.73 -4.62
N VAL A 106 -8.39 1.43 -5.89
CA VAL A 106 -8.67 0.07 -6.35
C VAL A 106 -7.68 -0.33 -7.42
N ASN A 107 -6.98 -1.43 -7.18
CA ASN A 107 -6.08 -2.03 -8.15
C ASN A 107 -6.81 -3.17 -8.87
N ASN A 108 -7.21 -2.94 -10.11
CA ASN A 108 -7.88 -3.95 -10.93
C ASN A 108 -6.91 -4.73 -11.82
N GLY A 109 -5.60 -4.51 -11.65
CA GLY A 109 -4.57 -5.24 -12.36
C GLY A 109 -4.29 -6.62 -11.77
N ARG A 110 -3.18 -7.20 -12.17
CA ARG A 110 -2.77 -8.54 -11.74
C ARG A 110 -1.64 -8.52 -10.72
N GLU A 111 -0.95 -7.39 -10.61
CA GLU A 111 0.22 -7.25 -9.74
C GLU A 111 -0.05 -6.21 -8.66
N PRO A 112 0.58 -6.33 -7.50
CA PRO A 112 0.46 -5.29 -6.48
C PRO A 112 1.05 -3.97 -6.98
N ILE A 113 0.45 -2.87 -6.53
CA ILE A 113 0.98 -1.53 -6.73
C ILE A 113 1.58 -1.09 -5.40
N GLU A 114 2.82 -0.56 -5.44
CA GLU A 114 3.52 -0.10 -4.26
C GLU A 114 3.99 1.32 -4.45
N VAL A 115 3.61 2.19 -3.55
CA VAL A 115 3.97 3.60 -3.63
C VAL A 115 4.43 4.12 -2.27
N ILE A 116 5.36 5.08 -2.29
CA ILE A 116 5.69 5.88 -1.12
C ILE A 116 4.86 7.16 -1.19
N VAL A 117 4.22 7.51 -0.11
CA VAL A 117 3.44 8.74 0.02
C VAL A 117 4.12 9.64 1.04
N VAL A 118 4.39 10.88 0.64
CA VAL A 118 4.96 11.91 1.50
C VAL A 118 3.90 13.00 1.66
N GLU A 119 3.17 12.95 2.75
CA GLU A 119 2.08 13.88 3.02
C GLU A 119 2.57 15.06 3.84
N LEU A 120 2.24 16.27 3.39
CA LEU A 120 2.57 17.47 4.13
C LEU A 120 1.66 17.60 5.35
N LYS A 121 2.17 18.20 6.42
CA LYS A 121 1.41 18.41 7.65
C LYS A 121 0.93 19.83 7.82
N ASN A 122 1.52 20.77 7.11
CA ASN A 122 1.35 22.20 7.33
C ASN A 122 1.06 22.98 6.03
N ASP A 123 0.29 22.44 5.14
CA ASP A 123 -0.08 23.16 3.92
C ASP A 123 -1.50 23.73 3.96
#